data_63c54ad254e46d555d2d193ef353d090
#
_entry.id   63c54ad254e46d555d2d193ef353d090
#
_cell.length_a   1.000
_cell.length_b   1.000
_cell.length_c   1.000
_cell.angle_alpha   90.00
_cell.angle_beta   90.00
_cell.angle_gamma   90.00
#
_symmetry.space_group_name_H-M   'P 1'
#
loop_
_entity.id
_entity.type
_entity.pdbx_description
1 polymer ?
#
loop_
_entity_poly.entity_id
_entity_poly.type
_entity_poly.pdbx_seq_one_letter_code
_entity_poly.pdbx_strand_id
1 'polypeptide(L)'
;MEPARYIINRFVEELWNARRLDVADQIFSEDCVTHQLRSGVLGEPAHRGPQEMKEHVSGWLMSFPDLRFNIEQMIAERDRVVSQLVMEGTHQGTWMGILPTGKRLQIRLITIHRIANGKIAEDWVLVESLGLFQQLGAVPDTAELMRNFAQGADSGSH
;
A
#
# COMPACT_ATOMS: atom_id res chain seq x y z
N MET A 1 -5.78 22.35 -11.39
CA MET A 1 -5.49 20.91 -11.21
C MET A 1 -6.70 20.13 -11.69
N GLU A 2 -6.49 19.09 -12.45
CA GLU A 2 -7.54 18.21 -12.91
C GLU A 2 -8.29 17.59 -11.70
N PRO A 3 -9.64 17.54 -11.73
CA PRO A 3 -10.43 17.10 -10.56
C PRO A 3 -10.05 15.73 -10.00
N ALA A 4 -9.72 14.76 -10.88
CA ALA A 4 -9.31 13.42 -10.46
C ALA A 4 -7.98 13.44 -9.70
N ARG A 5 -6.99 14.19 -10.19
CA ARG A 5 -5.69 14.38 -9.50
C ARG A 5 -5.87 15.05 -8.15
N TYR A 6 -6.78 16.01 -8.05
CA TYR A 6 -7.07 16.69 -6.81
C TYR A 6 -7.58 15.73 -5.73
N ILE A 7 -8.47 14.81 -6.08
CA ILE A 7 -8.97 13.78 -5.17
C ILE A 7 -7.84 12.88 -4.65
N ILE A 8 -6.93 12.47 -5.53
CA ILE A 8 -5.80 11.62 -5.14
C ILE A 8 -4.77 12.39 -4.28
N ASN A 9 -4.56 13.66 -4.55
CA ASN A 9 -3.75 14.49 -3.65
C ASN A 9 -4.35 14.59 -2.25
N ARG A 10 -5.68 14.76 -2.13
CA ARG A 10 -6.36 14.73 -0.84
C ARG A 10 -6.23 13.39 -0.13
N PHE A 11 -6.34 12.29 -0.88
CA PHE A 11 -6.13 10.93 -0.38
C PHE A 11 -4.74 10.79 0.25
N VAL A 12 -3.69 11.25 -0.42
CA VAL A 12 -2.31 11.13 0.08
C VAL A 12 -2.04 12.15 1.18
N GLU A 13 -2.27 13.43 0.93
CA GLU A 13 -1.81 14.50 1.82
C GLU A 13 -2.73 14.71 3.03
N GLU A 14 -4.03 14.61 2.86
CA GLU A 14 -4.96 14.87 3.95
C GLU A 14 -5.30 13.59 4.73
N LEU A 15 -5.74 12.53 4.04
CA LEU A 15 -6.16 11.30 4.70
C LEU A 15 -4.98 10.58 5.34
N TRP A 16 -3.93 10.28 4.57
CA TRP A 16 -2.77 9.54 5.06
C TRP A 16 -1.78 10.43 5.82
N ASN A 17 -1.22 11.45 5.19
CA ASN A 17 -0.12 12.23 5.78
C ASN A 17 -0.57 13.14 6.93
N ALA A 18 -1.73 13.79 6.80
CA ALA A 18 -2.29 14.65 7.84
C ALA A 18 -3.17 13.91 8.86
N ARG A 19 -3.41 12.61 8.70
CA ARG A 19 -4.22 11.79 9.61
C ARG A 19 -5.68 12.22 9.70
N ARG A 20 -6.21 12.90 8.70
CA ARG A 20 -7.59 13.39 8.69
C ARG A 20 -8.52 12.30 8.18
N LEU A 21 -8.96 11.42 9.07
CA LEU A 21 -9.82 10.27 8.73
C LEU A 21 -11.18 10.70 8.17
N ASP A 22 -11.70 11.87 8.57
CA ASP A 22 -12.93 12.45 8.06
C ASP A 22 -12.92 12.70 6.54
N VAL A 23 -11.73 12.87 5.95
CA VAL A 23 -11.57 13.03 4.51
C VAL A 23 -12.05 11.80 3.73
N ALA A 24 -11.98 10.61 4.32
CA ALA A 24 -12.50 9.40 3.69
C ALA A 24 -13.99 9.51 3.30
N ASP A 25 -14.81 10.14 4.15
CA ASP A 25 -16.25 10.35 3.87
C ASP A 25 -16.47 11.27 2.65
N GLN A 26 -15.51 12.15 2.39
CA GLN A 26 -15.61 13.13 1.31
C GLN A 26 -15.14 12.58 -0.02
N ILE A 27 -14.12 11.71 -0.02
CA ILE A 27 -13.43 11.27 -1.25
C ILE A 27 -13.68 9.82 -1.64
N PHE A 28 -14.27 8.98 -0.77
CA PHE A 28 -14.62 7.59 -1.11
C PHE A 28 -16.12 7.43 -1.33
N SER A 29 -16.47 6.61 -2.34
CA SER A 29 -17.84 6.14 -2.53
C SER A 29 -18.18 5.11 -1.45
N GLU A 30 -19.44 5.11 -0.99
CA GLU A 30 -19.92 4.12 -0.02
C GLU A 30 -19.78 2.68 -0.49
N ASP A 31 -19.87 2.46 -1.80
CA ASP A 31 -19.76 1.15 -2.45
C ASP A 31 -18.38 0.93 -3.10
N CYS A 32 -17.35 1.67 -2.68
CA CYS A 32 -16.00 1.51 -3.22
C CYS A 32 -15.48 0.09 -3.07
N VAL A 33 -14.84 -0.41 -4.13
CA VAL A 33 -14.25 -1.74 -4.20
C VAL A 33 -12.74 -1.64 -4.36
N THR A 34 -12.00 -2.44 -3.61
CA THR A 34 -10.54 -2.51 -3.67
C THR A 34 -10.06 -3.86 -4.19
N HIS A 35 -9.04 -3.81 -5.05
CA HIS A 35 -8.34 -4.99 -5.58
C HIS A 35 -6.90 -4.98 -5.08
N GLN A 36 -6.55 -5.95 -4.23
CA GLN A 36 -5.18 -6.14 -3.78
C GLN A 36 -4.43 -7.03 -4.78
N LEU A 37 -3.53 -6.43 -5.55
CA LEU A 37 -2.76 -7.12 -6.58
C LEU A 37 -1.50 -7.77 -5.97
N ARG A 38 -1.65 -8.92 -5.34
CA ARG A 38 -0.52 -9.66 -4.77
C ARG A 38 -0.64 -11.16 -5.02
N SER A 39 0.49 -11.79 -5.26
CA SER A 39 0.58 -13.23 -5.49
C SER A 39 0.09 -14.03 -4.28
N GLY A 40 -0.56 -15.15 -4.54
CA GLY A 40 -1.08 -16.04 -3.50
C GLY A 40 -2.39 -15.60 -2.86
N VAL A 41 -2.87 -14.41 -3.18
CA VAL A 41 -4.18 -13.91 -2.74
C VAL A 41 -5.02 -13.67 -3.97
N LEU A 42 -5.63 -14.74 -4.46
CA LEU A 42 -6.67 -14.68 -5.48
C LEU A 42 -8.00 -14.54 -4.75
N GLY A 43 -8.26 -13.36 -4.19
CA GLY A 43 -9.51 -13.06 -3.52
C GLY A 43 -10.46 -12.27 -4.39
N GLU A 44 -11.74 -12.40 -4.14
CA GLU A 44 -12.74 -11.49 -4.65
C GLU A 44 -12.38 -10.05 -4.24
N PRO A 45 -12.69 -9.06 -5.09
CA PRO A 45 -12.57 -7.66 -4.70
C PRO A 45 -13.30 -7.40 -3.37
N ALA A 46 -12.66 -6.67 -2.48
CA ALA A 46 -13.24 -6.37 -1.19
C ALA A 46 -13.95 -5.01 -1.19
N HIS A 47 -15.06 -4.93 -0.48
CA HIS A 47 -15.70 -3.65 -0.19
C HIS A 47 -14.76 -2.79 0.68
N ARG A 48 -14.55 -1.55 0.29
CA ARG A 48 -13.75 -0.58 1.05
C ARG A 48 -14.34 0.83 0.89
N GLY A 49 -15.49 1.04 1.47
CA GLY A 49 -16.09 2.35 1.59
C GLY A 49 -15.38 3.24 2.63
N PRO A 50 -15.92 4.40 2.96
CA PRO A 50 -15.28 5.34 3.88
C PRO A 50 -14.93 4.74 5.24
N GLN A 51 -15.81 3.95 5.83
CA GLN A 51 -15.58 3.36 7.14
C GLN A 51 -14.43 2.33 7.12
N GLU A 52 -14.45 1.41 6.15
CA GLU A 52 -13.41 0.41 5.98
C GLU A 52 -12.06 1.07 5.63
N MET A 53 -12.08 2.18 4.91
CA MET A 53 -10.86 2.95 4.63
C MET A 53 -10.28 3.59 5.89
N LYS A 54 -11.11 4.15 6.76
CA LYS A 54 -10.66 4.67 8.07
C LYS A 54 -10.00 3.58 8.91
N GLU A 55 -10.61 2.41 8.96
CA GLU A 55 -10.07 1.24 9.68
C GLU A 55 -8.74 0.78 9.08
N HIS A 56 -8.65 0.76 7.75
CA HIS A 56 -7.42 0.41 7.03
C HIS A 56 -6.28 1.38 7.33
N VAL A 57 -6.52 2.68 7.25
CA VAL A 57 -5.53 3.72 7.60
C VAL A 57 -5.10 3.58 9.06
N SER A 58 -6.07 3.43 9.96
CA SER A 58 -5.79 3.29 11.40
C SER A 58 -4.94 2.06 11.70
N GLY A 59 -5.22 0.93 11.04
CA GLY A 59 -4.44 -0.30 11.19
C GLY A 59 -2.97 -0.13 10.78
N TRP A 60 -2.71 0.52 9.65
CA TRP A 60 -1.36 0.83 9.22
C TRP A 60 -0.65 1.78 10.19
N LEU A 61 -1.34 2.82 10.69
CA LEU A 61 -0.77 3.78 11.63
C LEU A 61 -0.50 3.19 13.01
N MET A 62 -1.19 2.15 13.42
CA MET A 62 -0.86 1.41 14.64
C MET A 62 0.46 0.66 14.49
N SER A 63 0.76 0.13 13.33
CA SER A 63 2.00 -0.60 13.05
C SER A 63 3.17 0.33 12.69
N PHE A 64 2.88 1.42 11.99
CA PHE A 64 3.83 2.42 11.51
C PHE A 64 3.32 3.83 11.85
N PRO A 65 3.48 4.30 13.10
CA PRO A 65 2.88 5.57 13.55
C PRO A 65 3.38 6.82 12.80
N ASP A 66 4.60 6.77 12.27
CA ASP A 66 5.23 7.82 11.48
C ASP A 66 5.06 7.64 9.96
N LEU A 67 4.15 6.74 9.54
CA LEU A 67 3.94 6.44 8.13
C LEU A 67 3.65 7.70 7.32
N ARG A 68 4.33 7.82 6.19
CA ARG A 68 4.18 8.90 5.24
C ARG A 68 4.25 8.38 3.81
N PHE A 69 3.40 8.92 2.96
CA PHE A 69 3.44 8.70 1.52
C PHE A 69 3.96 9.93 0.78
N ASN A 70 4.80 9.69 -0.22
CA ASN A 70 5.23 10.70 -1.18
C ASN A 70 4.83 10.26 -2.58
N ILE A 71 4.24 11.18 -3.35
CA ILE A 71 3.88 10.93 -4.75
C ILE A 71 5.12 11.19 -5.61
N GLU A 72 5.65 10.15 -6.26
CA GLU A 72 6.75 10.28 -7.21
C GLU A 72 6.24 10.73 -8.58
N GLN A 73 5.14 10.14 -9.03
CA GLN A 73 4.48 10.54 -10.28
C GLN A 73 3.01 10.14 -10.27
N MET A 74 2.24 10.83 -11.09
CA MET A 74 0.81 10.61 -11.24
C MET A 74 0.41 10.82 -12.70
N ILE A 75 -0.30 9.86 -13.26
CA ILE A 75 -0.81 9.90 -14.63
C ILE A 75 -2.33 9.79 -14.56
N ALA A 76 -3.04 10.73 -15.14
CA ALA A 76 -4.49 10.71 -15.20
C ALA A 76 -4.96 10.64 -16.65
N GLU A 77 -5.88 9.74 -16.91
CA GLU A 77 -6.58 9.61 -18.19
C GLU A 77 -8.04 9.26 -17.95
N ARG A 78 -8.94 10.09 -18.47
CA ARG A 78 -10.40 9.94 -18.29
C ARG A 78 -10.77 9.89 -16.81
N ASP A 79 -11.37 8.79 -16.37
CA ASP A 79 -11.82 8.56 -14.99
C ASP A 79 -10.78 7.86 -14.11
N ARG A 80 -9.55 7.64 -14.61
CA ARG A 80 -8.52 6.89 -13.91
C ARG A 80 -7.30 7.73 -13.58
N VAL A 81 -6.73 7.47 -12.39
CA VAL A 81 -5.46 8.04 -11.95
C VAL A 81 -4.54 6.91 -11.53
N VAL A 82 -3.38 6.84 -12.17
CA VAL A 82 -2.29 5.95 -11.76
C VAL A 82 -1.31 6.76 -10.94
N SER A 83 -0.95 6.27 -9.77
CA SER A 83 0.02 6.94 -8.88
C SER A 83 1.14 5.98 -8.51
N GLN A 84 2.37 6.43 -8.64
CA GLN A 84 3.53 5.77 -8.06
C GLN A 84 3.88 6.51 -6.77
N LEU A 85 3.88 5.76 -5.68
CA LEU A 85 4.06 6.29 -4.33
C LEU A 85 5.26 5.64 -3.66
N VAL A 86 5.93 6.39 -2.81
CA VAL A 86 6.87 5.87 -1.81
C VAL A 86 6.20 5.92 -0.45
N MET A 87 6.17 4.78 0.22
CA MET A 87 5.74 4.65 1.61
C MET A 87 6.96 4.55 2.50
N GLU A 88 7.03 5.39 3.52
CA GLU A 88 8.09 5.40 4.53
C GLU A 88 7.46 5.28 5.90
N GLY A 89 8.15 4.60 6.81
CA GLY A 89 7.71 4.48 8.19
C GLY A 89 8.62 3.58 9.01
N THR A 90 8.43 3.61 10.33
CA THR A 90 9.17 2.80 11.30
C THR A 90 8.23 1.77 11.91
N HIS A 91 8.63 0.50 11.90
CA HIS A 91 7.86 -0.60 12.44
C HIS A 91 7.87 -0.59 13.96
N GLN A 92 6.85 -0.01 14.58
CA GLN A 92 6.73 0.19 16.02
C GLN A 92 5.53 -0.52 16.65
N GLY A 93 4.64 -1.10 15.86
CA GLY A 93 3.52 -1.91 16.30
C GLY A 93 3.48 -3.25 15.56
N THR A 94 2.82 -4.25 16.12
CA THR A 94 2.67 -5.55 15.47
C THR A 94 1.97 -5.41 14.12
N TRP A 95 2.56 -5.98 13.08
CA TRP A 95 2.01 -5.99 11.73
C TRP A 95 1.98 -7.40 11.17
N MET A 96 0.80 -7.91 10.81
CA MET A 96 0.59 -9.26 10.29
C MET A 96 1.28 -10.35 11.15
N GLY A 97 1.22 -10.21 12.47
CA GLY A 97 1.86 -11.13 13.42
C GLY A 97 3.36 -10.90 13.63
N ILE A 98 4.00 -10.01 12.86
CA ILE A 98 5.40 -9.63 13.06
C ILE A 98 5.48 -8.61 14.19
N LEU A 99 6.19 -8.97 15.26
CA LEU A 99 6.41 -8.09 16.41
C LEU A 99 7.23 -6.86 16.00
N PRO A 100 7.08 -5.73 16.70
CA PRO A 100 7.81 -4.50 16.38
C PRO A 100 9.32 -4.73 16.25
N THR A 101 9.88 -4.41 15.08
CA THR A 101 11.32 -4.56 14.80
C THR A 101 12.11 -3.29 15.03
N GLY A 102 11.44 -2.14 15.12
CA GLY A 102 12.07 -0.82 15.14
C GLY A 102 12.71 -0.42 13.81
N LYS A 103 12.58 -1.24 12.77
CA LYS A 103 13.22 -1.00 11.46
C LYS A 103 12.44 0.04 10.66
N ARG A 104 13.19 0.86 9.93
CA ARG A 104 12.62 1.82 9.00
C ARG A 104 12.36 1.15 7.65
N LEU A 105 11.18 1.42 7.11
CA LEU A 105 10.77 0.98 5.78
C LEU A 105 10.82 2.12 4.78
N GLN A 106 11.19 1.79 3.54
CA GLN A 106 10.98 2.62 2.38
C GLN A 106 10.66 1.71 1.20
N ILE A 107 9.42 1.67 0.79
CA ILE A 107 8.95 0.82 -0.32
C ILE A 107 8.11 1.61 -1.31
N ARG A 108 8.05 1.11 -2.53
CA ARG A 108 7.21 1.67 -3.59
C ARG A 108 5.91 0.90 -3.71
N LEU A 109 4.88 1.60 -4.14
CA LEU A 109 3.62 1.01 -4.54
C LEU A 109 3.06 1.74 -5.76
N ILE A 110 2.30 1.01 -6.53
CA ILE A 110 1.52 1.53 -7.66
C ILE A 110 0.05 1.37 -7.31
N THR A 111 -0.71 2.45 -7.48
CA THR A 111 -2.16 2.44 -7.31
C THR A 111 -2.83 2.91 -8.57
N ILE A 112 -3.98 2.33 -8.87
CA ILE A 112 -4.90 2.83 -9.88
C ILE A 112 -6.20 3.16 -9.17
N HIS A 113 -6.69 4.37 -9.31
CA HIS A 113 -7.97 4.80 -8.76
C HIS A 113 -8.93 5.16 -9.88
N ARG A 114 -10.15 4.65 -9.81
CA ARG A 114 -11.24 5.07 -10.69
C ARG A 114 -12.13 6.05 -9.95
N ILE A 115 -12.35 7.20 -10.57
CA ILE A 115 -13.16 8.28 -10.02
C ILE A 115 -14.54 8.26 -10.70
N ALA A 116 -15.58 8.28 -9.90
CA ALA A 116 -16.96 8.41 -10.35
C ALA A 116 -17.71 9.35 -9.42
N ASN A 117 -18.50 10.26 -9.98
CA ASN A 117 -19.27 11.25 -9.24
C ASN A 117 -18.43 12.03 -8.20
N GLY A 118 -17.19 12.38 -8.56
CA GLY A 118 -16.28 13.13 -7.71
C GLY A 118 -15.69 12.33 -6.53
N LYS A 119 -15.79 11.01 -6.54
CA LYS A 119 -15.29 10.14 -5.47
C LYS A 119 -14.51 8.95 -6.03
N ILE A 120 -13.65 8.37 -5.21
CA ILE A 120 -12.96 7.12 -5.50
C ILE A 120 -13.99 5.98 -5.41
N ALA A 121 -14.28 5.35 -6.53
CA ALA A 121 -15.28 4.29 -6.63
C ALA A 121 -14.67 2.89 -6.69
N GLU A 122 -13.39 2.80 -7.09
CA GLU A 122 -12.67 1.53 -7.22
C GLU A 122 -11.17 1.79 -7.23
N ASP A 123 -10.41 0.89 -6.66
CA ASP A 123 -8.95 0.96 -6.72
C ASP A 123 -8.28 -0.40 -6.92
N TRP A 124 -7.07 -0.35 -7.44
CA TRP A 124 -6.14 -1.47 -7.58
C TRP A 124 -4.82 -1.06 -6.94
N VAL A 125 -4.29 -1.91 -6.06
CA VAL A 125 -3.08 -1.61 -5.28
C VAL A 125 -2.07 -2.73 -5.44
N LEU A 126 -0.88 -2.38 -5.92
CA LEU A 126 0.29 -3.25 -5.97
C LEU A 126 1.38 -2.68 -5.07
N VAL A 127 1.66 -3.39 -3.98
CA VAL A 127 2.75 -3.05 -3.05
C VAL A 127 3.95 -3.92 -3.37
N GLU A 128 5.14 -3.35 -3.33
CA GLU A 128 6.42 -4.08 -3.44
C GLU A 128 6.63 -4.90 -2.15
N SER A 129 5.92 -6.04 -2.06
CA SER A 129 5.78 -6.82 -0.83
C SER A 129 7.05 -7.58 -0.46
N LEU A 130 7.82 -8.06 -1.45
CA LEU A 130 9.07 -8.75 -1.17
C LEU A 130 10.04 -7.85 -0.41
N GLY A 131 10.26 -6.63 -0.90
CA GLY A 131 11.12 -5.65 -0.24
C GLY A 131 10.60 -5.24 1.14
N LEU A 132 9.28 -5.15 1.31
CA LEU A 132 8.68 -4.90 2.62
C LEU A 132 9.08 -6.00 3.63
N PHE A 133 8.89 -7.27 3.28
CA PHE A 133 9.25 -8.39 4.15
C PHE A 133 10.76 -8.49 4.37
N GLN A 134 11.57 -8.21 3.35
CA GLN A 134 13.04 -8.17 3.48
C GLN A 134 13.51 -7.06 4.42
N GLN A 135 12.96 -5.87 4.29
CA GLN A 135 13.30 -4.73 5.15
C GLN A 135 12.90 -4.97 6.62
N LEU A 136 11.80 -5.68 6.87
CA LEU A 136 11.41 -6.10 8.21
C LEU A 136 12.25 -7.27 8.75
N GLY A 137 13.03 -7.94 7.88
CA GLY A 137 13.79 -9.12 8.26
C GLY A 137 12.94 -10.40 8.37
N ALA A 138 11.71 -10.39 7.85
CA ALA A 138 10.83 -11.55 7.83
C ALA A 138 11.25 -12.59 6.80
N VAL A 139 11.92 -12.16 5.72
CA VAL A 139 12.57 -13.01 4.72
C VAL A 139 13.98 -12.50 4.44
N PRO A 140 14.92 -13.38 3.96
CA PRO A 140 16.27 -12.95 3.62
C PRO A 140 16.32 -11.88 2.52
N ASP A 141 17.40 -11.10 2.48
CA ASP A 141 17.62 -10.19 1.36
C ASP A 141 17.86 -10.96 0.04
N THR A 142 17.78 -10.26 -1.08
CA THR A 142 17.87 -10.88 -2.41
C THR A 142 19.19 -11.61 -2.60
N ALA A 143 20.31 -11.06 -2.14
CA ALA A 143 21.63 -11.70 -2.28
C ALA A 143 21.69 -13.00 -1.47
N GLU A 144 21.16 -13.00 -0.26
CA GLU A 144 21.08 -14.19 0.60
C GLU A 144 20.14 -15.25 0.01
N LEU A 145 18.97 -14.84 -0.49
CA LEU A 145 18.05 -15.75 -1.19
C LEU A 145 18.74 -16.44 -2.37
N MET A 146 19.50 -15.71 -3.18
CA MET A 146 20.22 -16.27 -4.32
C MET A 146 21.31 -17.24 -3.88
N ARG A 147 22.06 -16.94 -2.82
CA ARG A 147 23.06 -17.86 -2.24
C ARG A 147 22.42 -19.16 -1.73
N ASN A 148 21.30 -19.03 -1.00
CA ASN A 148 20.58 -20.20 -0.47
C ASN A 148 20.04 -21.08 -1.59
N PHE A 149 19.54 -20.48 -2.67
CA PHE A 149 19.06 -21.20 -3.84
C PHE A 149 20.20 -21.97 -4.55
N ALA A 150 21.34 -21.35 -4.75
CA ALA A 150 22.52 -21.97 -5.37
C ALA A 150 23.02 -23.17 -4.55
N GLN A 151 23.13 -23.03 -3.21
CA GLN A 151 23.53 -24.12 -2.31
C GLN A 151 22.54 -25.28 -2.32
N GLY A 152 21.26 -25.01 -2.40
CA GLY A 152 20.20 -26.03 -2.52
C GLY A 152 20.27 -26.81 -3.83
N ALA A 153 20.67 -26.17 -4.93
CA ALA A 153 20.87 -26.83 -6.22
C ALA A 153 22.05 -27.78 -6.21
N ASP A 154 23.16 -27.44 -5.54
CA ASP A 154 24.37 -28.31 -5.43
C ASP A 154 24.13 -29.54 -4.56
N SER A 155 23.24 -29.46 -3.55
CA SER A 155 22.90 -30.60 -2.66
C SER A 155 21.93 -31.61 -3.27
N GLY A 156 21.30 -31.29 -4.40
CA GLY A 156 20.39 -32.17 -5.15
C GLY A 156 21.04 -33.05 -6.22
N SER A 157 22.35 -33.00 -6.37
CA SER A 157 23.12 -33.69 -7.44
C SER A 157 23.84 -34.97 -6.94
N HIS A 158 23.15 -35.75 -6.08
CA HIS A 158 23.68 -37.07 -5.65
C HIS A 158 22.63 -38.15 -5.85
#